data_ea6decdcd3d88ef22cfd712e0b5d0b8b
#
_entry.id   ea6decdcd3d88ef22cfd712e0b5d0b8b
#
_cell.length_a   1.000
_cell.length_b   1.000
_cell.length_c   1.000
_cell.angle_alpha   90.00
_cell.angle_beta   90.00
_cell.angle_gamma   90.00
#
_symmetry.space_group_name_H-M   'P 1'
#
loop_
_entity.id
_entity.type
_entity.pdbx_description
1 polymer ?
#
loop_
_entity_poly.entity_id
_entity_poly.type
_entity_poly.pdbx_seq_one_letter_code
_entity_poly.pdbx_strand_id
1 'polypeptide(L)'
;RRHFRLGMSDYGAWVVLPALLRQQQALAPGVSFGIVQEPRLETARQVAEGQLDCALGVFPLLPEGVRARRLFEERFVCVCRRSLFDRPDGLSLDRYLAARHVRVSLQDNPAEEVDSALEKRGLRRQVALTLPHFTVAPALLAGTDLVLTIAERILERLRLPEELAVCEPPLAIPRFDYVQIWRGDAEREAAGAWLREQIQAAARKI
;
A
#
# COMPACT_ATOMS: atom_id res chain seq x y z
N ARG A 1 23.60 -17.66 -8.73
CA ARG A 1 22.18 -17.68 -8.34
C ARG A 1 22.05 -17.01 -6.98
N ARG A 2 21.11 -16.06 -6.84
CA ARG A 2 20.82 -15.38 -5.57
C ARG A 2 19.30 -15.39 -5.35
N HIS A 3 18.89 -15.71 -4.13
CA HIS A 3 17.50 -15.59 -3.68
C HIS A 3 17.41 -14.41 -2.72
N PHE A 4 16.46 -13.48 -2.96
CA PHE A 4 16.19 -12.38 -2.06
C PHE A 4 14.83 -12.55 -1.40
N ARG A 5 14.76 -12.29 -0.11
CA ARG A 5 13.51 -12.26 0.68
C ARG A 5 13.05 -10.82 0.86
N LEU A 6 11.88 -10.49 0.34
CA LEU A 6 11.33 -9.14 0.36
C LEU A 6 10.06 -9.11 1.22
N GLY A 7 10.01 -8.17 2.15
CA GLY A 7 8.79 -7.89 2.93
C GLY A 7 7.92 -6.87 2.20
N MET A 8 6.65 -7.18 1.94
CA MET A 8 5.67 -6.23 1.41
C MET A 8 4.25 -6.80 1.48
N SER A 9 3.25 -5.89 1.49
CA SER A 9 1.86 -6.28 1.32
C SER A 9 1.53 -6.60 -0.15
N ASP A 10 0.33 -7.10 -0.40
CA ASP A 10 -0.18 -7.32 -1.75
C ASP A 10 -0.27 -6.01 -2.57
N TYR A 11 -0.42 -4.83 -1.92
CA TYR A 11 -0.26 -3.52 -2.57
C TYR A 11 1.12 -3.38 -3.20
N GLY A 12 2.19 -3.59 -2.43
CA GLY A 12 3.56 -3.52 -2.94
C GLY A 12 3.84 -4.52 -4.05
N ALA A 13 3.33 -5.74 -3.88
CA ALA A 13 3.41 -6.78 -4.90
C ALA A 13 2.69 -6.36 -6.19
N TRP A 14 1.50 -5.81 -6.09
CA TRP A 14 0.71 -5.35 -7.23
C TRP A 14 1.36 -4.18 -7.97
N VAL A 15 1.87 -3.20 -7.24
CA VAL A 15 2.38 -1.95 -7.80
C VAL A 15 3.81 -2.09 -8.31
N VAL A 16 4.71 -2.72 -7.55
CA VAL A 16 6.16 -2.71 -7.80
C VAL A 16 6.66 -3.97 -8.52
N LEU A 17 6.19 -5.17 -8.13
CA LEU A 17 6.76 -6.42 -8.66
C LEU A 17 6.68 -6.58 -10.18
N PRO A 18 5.62 -6.15 -10.90
CA PRO A 18 5.58 -6.34 -12.34
C PRO A 18 6.74 -5.65 -13.08
N ALA A 19 7.15 -4.46 -12.64
CA ALA A 19 8.28 -3.76 -13.20
C ALA A 19 9.62 -4.40 -12.77
N LEU A 20 9.73 -4.76 -11.48
CA LEU A 20 10.92 -5.43 -10.93
C LEU A 20 11.19 -6.77 -11.60
N LEU A 21 10.16 -7.59 -11.83
CA LEU A 21 10.31 -8.89 -12.49
C LEU A 21 10.74 -8.76 -13.95
N ARG A 22 10.20 -7.79 -14.70
CA ARG A 22 10.66 -7.53 -16.08
C ARG A 22 12.14 -7.15 -16.12
N GLN A 23 12.61 -6.33 -15.18
CA GLN A 23 14.02 -5.96 -15.08
C GLN A 23 14.89 -7.15 -14.70
N GLN A 24 14.44 -7.95 -13.73
CA GLN A 24 15.16 -9.14 -13.27
C GLN A 24 15.35 -10.15 -14.40
N GLN A 25 14.29 -10.42 -15.19
CA GLN A 25 14.39 -11.35 -16.33
C GLN A 25 15.41 -10.87 -17.39
N ALA A 26 15.48 -9.55 -17.64
CA ALA A 26 16.38 -8.98 -18.62
C ALA A 26 17.84 -8.90 -18.13
N LEU A 27 18.07 -8.56 -16.86
CA LEU A 27 19.38 -8.19 -16.35
C LEU A 27 20.05 -9.28 -15.49
N ALA A 28 19.24 -10.11 -14.82
CA ALA A 28 19.74 -11.07 -13.84
C ALA A 28 18.83 -12.31 -13.74
N PRO A 29 18.71 -13.14 -14.79
CA PRO A 29 17.79 -14.28 -14.83
C PRO A 29 18.07 -15.34 -13.75
N GLY A 30 19.27 -15.33 -13.14
CA GLY A 30 19.62 -16.21 -12.03
C GLY A 30 19.19 -15.71 -10.64
N VAL A 31 18.55 -14.55 -10.54
CA VAL A 31 17.99 -14.01 -9.30
C VAL A 31 16.55 -14.51 -9.13
N SER A 32 16.16 -14.77 -7.89
CA SER A 32 14.76 -15.08 -7.53
C SER A 32 14.32 -14.31 -6.30
N PHE A 33 13.02 -14.12 -6.15
CA PHE A 33 12.43 -13.40 -5.02
C PHE A 33 11.47 -14.28 -4.24
N GLY A 34 11.53 -14.21 -2.91
CA GLY A 34 10.51 -14.70 -1.99
C GLY A 34 9.81 -13.50 -1.35
N ILE A 35 8.48 -13.45 -1.43
CA ILE A 35 7.70 -12.36 -0.84
C ILE A 35 7.11 -12.82 0.48
N VAL A 36 7.28 -11.99 1.51
CA VAL A 36 6.74 -12.20 2.87
C VAL A 36 5.81 -11.03 3.19
N GLN A 37 4.62 -11.35 3.66
CA GLN A 37 3.63 -10.37 4.09
C GLN A 37 3.40 -10.52 5.59
N GLU A 38 3.81 -9.49 6.34
CA GLU A 38 3.68 -9.38 7.77
C GLU A 38 3.25 -7.97 8.17
N PRO A 39 2.77 -7.75 9.40
CA PRO A 39 2.54 -6.43 9.93
C PRO A 39 3.80 -5.54 9.88
N ARG A 40 3.61 -4.22 9.71
CA ARG A 40 4.71 -3.24 9.48
C ARG A 40 5.83 -3.34 10.52
N LEU A 41 5.47 -3.45 11.80
CA LEU A 41 6.46 -3.53 12.89
C LEU A 41 7.26 -4.84 12.81
N GLU A 42 6.59 -5.95 12.55
CA GLU A 42 7.22 -7.26 12.40
C GLU A 42 8.12 -7.28 11.14
N THR A 43 7.63 -6.73 10.02
CA THR A 43 8.44 -6.59 8.81
C THR A 43 9.72 -5.78 9.05
N ALA A 44 9.61 -4.63 9.74
CA ALA A 44 10.77 -3.79 10.06
C ALA A 44 11.74 -4.50 11.01
N ARG A 45 11.25 -5.26 11.99
CA ARG A 45 12.07 -6.10 12.89
C ARG A 45 12.81 -7.18 12.09
N GLN A 46 12.15 -7.90 11.19
CA GLN A 46 12.77 -8.94 10.36
C GLN A 46 13.86 -8.37 9.43
N VAL A 47 13.70 -7.13 8.95
CA VAL A 47 14.76 -6.41 8.23
C VAL A 47 15.94 -6.13 9.16
N ALA A 48 15.71 -5.60 10.36
CA ALA A 48 16.76 -5.31 11.34
C ALA A 48 17.55 -6.55 11.74
N GLU A 49 16.87 -7.69 11.85
CA GLU A 49 17.48 -8.98 12.19
C GLU A 49 18.12 -9.71 10.97
N GLY A 50 18.01 -9.14 9.76
CA GLY A 50 18.56 -9.74 8.55
C GLY A 50 17.80 -10.97 8.05
N GLN A 51 16.58 -11.18 8.50
CA GLN A 51 15.67 -12.24 8.02
C GLN A 51 15.06 -11.87 6.66
N LEU A 52 14.95 -10.56 6.37
CA LEU A 52 14.59 -10.00 5.07
C LEU A 52 15.74 -9.16 4.54
N ASP A 53 16.01 -9.28 3.23
CA ASP A 53 17.03 -8.47 2.55
C ASP A 53 16.59 -7.01 2.40
N CYS A 54 15.30 -6.79 2.20
CA CYS A 54 14.67 -5.48 2.02
C CYS A 54 13.17 -5.58 2.30
N ALA A 55 12.53 -4.46 2.64
CA ALA A 55 11.07 -4.40 2.67
C ALA A 55 10.55 -3.12 2.03
N LEU A 56 9.33 -3.19 1.49
CA LEU A 56 8.63 -2.09 0.84
C LEU A 56 7.32 -1.81 1.58
N GLY A 57 7.07 -0.55 1.88
CA GLY A 57 5.85 -0.20 2.63
C GLY A 57 5.87 1.21 3.19
N VAL A 58 4.99 1.43 4.14
CA VAL A 58 4.91 2.63 4.97
C VAL A 58 5.41 2.28 6.37
N PHE A 59 6.52 2.86 6.78
CA PHE A 59 7.17 2.58 8.06
C PHE A 59 7.35 3.87 8.84
N PRO A 60 6.37 4.26 9.67
CA PRO A 60 6.44 5.51 10.46
C PRO A 60 7.53 5.47 11.52
N LEU A 61 7.91 4.28 11.97
CA LEU A 61 8.99 4.05 12.93
C LEU A 61 9.93 2.98 12.37
N LEU A 62 11.24 3.25 12.47
CA LEU A 62 12.28 2.31 12.03
C LEU A 62 13.10 1.86 13.24
N PRO A 63 13.43 0.55 13.32
CA PRO A 63 14.42 0.06 14.28
C PRO A 63 15.79 0.73 14.07
N GLU A 64 16.59 0.76 15.14
CA GLU A 64 17.97 1.23 15.06
C GLU A 64 18.76 0.44 13.98
N GLY A 65 19.58 1.15 13.22
CA GLY A 65 20.40 0.56 12.16
C GLY A 65 19.65 0.26 10.86
N VAL A 66 18.33 0.42 10.81
CA VAL A 66 17.56 0.31 9.56
C VAL A 66 17.57 1.63 8.81
N ARG A 67 17.80 1.56 7.49
CA ARG A 67 17.79 2.71 6.57
C ARG A 67 16.54 2.68 5.71
N ALA A 68 16.11 3.85 5.26
CA ALA A 68 14.97 4.01 4.35
C ALA A 68 15.33 4.90 3.17
N ARG A 69 14.72 4.61 2.03
CA ARG A 69 14.72 5.47 0.84
C ARG A 69 13.33 5.53 0.24
N ARG A 70 12.84 6.73 -0.01
CA ARG A 70 11.56 6.96 -0.66
C ARG A 70 11.57 6.38 -2.08
N LEU A 71 10.50 5.67 -2.43
CA LEU A 71 10.23 5.16 -3.76
C LEU A 71 9.31 6.12 -4.53
N PHE A 72 8.16 6.44 -3.94
CA PHE A 72 7.18 7.40 -4.47
C PHE A 72 6.25 7.92 -3.36
N GLU A 73 5.54 8.98 -3.66
CA GLU A 73 4.44 9.48 -2.86
C GLU A 73 3.12 8.88 -3.35
N GLU A 74 2.23 8.56 -2.42
CA GLU A 74 0.93 7.98 -2.68
C GLU A 74 -0.18 8.81 -2.07
N ARG A 75 -1.39 8.74 -2.64
CA ARG A 75 -2.59 9.39 -2.13
C ARG A 75 -3.76 8.43 -2.02
N PHE A 76 -4.77 8.84 -1.28
CA PHE A 76 -6.00 8.08 -1.14
C PHE A 76 -7.08 8.59 -2.09
N VAL A 77 -7.92 7.66 -2.56
CA VAL A 77 -9.15 7.91 -3.29
C VAL A 77 -10.28 7.09 -2.68
N CYS A 78 -11.52 7.48 -2.91
CA CYS A 78 -12.70 6.71 -2.56
C CYS A 78 -13.20 5.92 -3.75
N VAL A 79 -13.66 4.69 -3.50
CA VAL A 79 -14.35 3.83 -4.46
C VAL A 79 -15.69 3.43 -3.86
N CYS A 80 -16.76 3.61 -4.60
CA CYS A 80 -18.11 3.17 -4.23
C CYS A 80 -19.02 3.11 -5.45
N ARG A 81 -20.24 2.63 -5.28
CA ARG A 81 -21.25 2.72 -6.35
C ARG A 81 -21.55 4.18 -6.69
N ARG A 82 -21.61 4.49 -7.98
CA ARG A 82 -21.94 5.84 -8.47
C ARG A 82 -23.28 6.34 -7.94
N SER A 83 -24.22 5.44 -7.67
CA SER A 83 -25.54 5.77 -7.07
C SER A 83 -25.47 6.34 -5.65
N LEU A 84 -24.31 6.21 -4.97
CA LEU A 84 -24.11 6.81 -3.65
C LEU A 84 -23.67 8.27 -3.70
N PHE A 85 -23.27 8.77 -4.87
CA PHE A 85 -22.88 10.17 -5.05
C PHE A 85 -24.04 11.08 -4.75
N ASP A 86 -23.84 12.05 -3.87
CA ASP A 86 -24.76 13.14 -3.55
C ASP A 86 -24.23 14.49 -4.04
N ARG A 87 -23.08 14.47 -4.76
CA ARG A 87 -22.49 15.59 -5.49
C ARG A 87 -22.11 15.16 -6.90
N PRO A 88 -21.97 16.09 -7.84
CA PRO A 88 -21.62 15.76 -9.22
C PRO A 88 -20.32 14.95 -9.37
N ASP A 89 -19.35 15.18 -8.48
CA ASP A 89 -18.01 14.64 -8.50
C ASP A 89 -17.69 13.64 -7.38
N GLY A 90 -18.68 13.30 -6.51
CA GLY A 90 -18.45 12.33 -5.46
C GLY A 90 -19.39 12.39 -4.25
N LEU A 91 -18.82 12.14 -3.09
CA LEU A 91 -19.53 12.09 -1.81
C LEU A 91 -19.32 13.39 -1.01
N SER A 92 -20.39 13.88 -0.39
CA SER A 92 -20.24 14.85 0.70
C SER A 92 -19.66 14.17 1.95
N LEU A 93 -19.15 14.98 2.88
CA LEU A 93 -18.65 14.45 4.16
C LEU A 93 -19.75 13.74 4.94
N ASP A 94 -20.94 14.30 4.98
CA ASP A 94 -22.08 13.71 5.69
C ASP A 94 -22.47 12.35 5.08
N ARG A 95 -22.50 12.26 3.75
CA ARG A 95 -22.76 11.01 3.03
C ARG A 95 -21.70 9.96 3.29
N TYR A 96 -20.43 10.37 3.28
CA TYR A 96 -19.29 9.53 3.59
C TYR A 96 -19.37 8.97 5.01
N LEU A 97 -19.67 9.80 6.01
CA LEU A 97 -19.76 9.39 7.41
C LEU A 97 -20.97 8.50 7.70
N ALA A 98 -22.09 8.74 6.99
CA ALA A 98 -23.30 7.92 7.10
C ALA A 98 -23.16 6.55 6.42
N ALA A 99 -22.22 6.40 5.49
CA ALA A 99 -21.98 5.13 4.80
C ALA A 99 -21.29 4.10 5.70
N ARG A 100 -21.37 2.83 5.31
CA ARG A 100 -20.58 1.75 5.88
C ARG A 100 -19.31 1.53 5.04
N HIS A 101 -18.19 1.24 5.69
CA HIS A 101 -16.87 1.23 5.05
C HIS A 101 -16.23 -0.14 5.03
N VAL A 102 -15.46 -0.39 3.96
CA VAL A 102 -14.43 -1.42 3.92
C VAL A 102 -13.12 -0.77 4.38
N ARG A 103 -12.44 -1.41 5.30
CA ARG A 103 -11.09 -1.04 5.76
C ARG A 103 -10.11 -2.12 5.33
N VAL A 104 -9.01 -1.73 4.71
CA VAL A 104 -7.90 -2.65 4.43
C VAL A 104 -6.84 -2.45 5.50
N SER A 105 -6.57 -3.48 6.28
CA SER A 105 -5.58 -3.44 7.37
C SER A 105 -4.97 -4.82 7.59
N LEU A 106 -3.66 -4.87 7.78
CA LEU A 106 -2.92 -6.07 8.18
C LEU A 106 -2.98 -6.31 9.70
N GLN A 107 -3.49 -5.34 10.46
CA GLN A 107 -3.67 -5.40 11.91
C GLN A 107 -5.03 -4.82 12.26
N ASP A 108 -5.65 -5.33 13.32
CA ASP A 108 -6.83 -4.71 13.93
C ASP A 108 -6.51 -3.40 14.67
N ASN A 109 -5.61 -2.59 14.10
CA ASN A 109 -5.21 -1.32 14.67
C ASN A 109 -5.96 -0.17 13.97
N PRO A 110 -6.73 0.64 14.69
CA PRO A 110 -7.46 1.79 14.12
C PRO A 110 -6.54 2.96 13.69
N ALA A 111 -5.25 2.93 14.03
CA ALA A 111 -4.31 4.02 13.73
C ALA A 111 -3.81 4.03 12.27
N GLU A 112 -4.71 3.85 11.31
CA GLU A 112 -4.41 4.01 9.90
C GLU A 112 -4.68 5.44 9.43
N GLU A 113 -4.05 5.82 8.33
CA GLU A 113 -4.01 7.20 7.84
C GLU A 113 -5.42 7.82 7.70
N VAL A 114 -6.41 7.04 7.22
CA VAL A 114 -7.79 7.49 7.04
C VAL A 114 -8.48 7.72 8.39
N ASP A 115 -8.37 6.74 9.30
CA ASP A 115 -9.01 6.82 10.61
C ASP A 115 -8.35 7.90 11.47
N SER A 116 -7.02 8.04 11.39
CA SER A 116 -6.29 9.14 12.04
C SER A 116 -6.70 10.52 11.51
N ALA A 117 -6.95 10.66 10.20
CA ALA A 117 -7.42 11.92 9.62
C ALA A 117 -8.84 12.28 10.10
N LEU A 118 -9.70 11.30 10.27
CA LEU A 118 -11.05 11.47 10.85
C LEU A 118 -10.98 11.83 12.33
N GLU A 119 -10.21 11.10 13.13
CA GLU A 119 -10.07 11.31 14.58
C GLU A 119 -9.53 12.69 14.93
N LYS A 120 -8.59 13.23 14.16
CA LYS A 120 -8.10 14.62 14.31
C LYS A 120 -9.19 15.68 14.19
N ARG A 121 -10.32 15.32 13.57
CA ARG A 121 -11.51 16.17 13.40
C ARG A 121 -12.65 15.81 14.35
N GLY A 122 -12.43 14.86 15.26
CA GLY A 122 -13.46 14.32 16.15
C GLY A 122 -14.51 13.48 15.40
N LEU A 123 -14.17 12.97 14.21
CA LEU A 123 -15.06 12.19 13.35
C LEU A 123 -14.67 10.70 13.38
N ARG A 124 -15.64 9.85 13.06
CA ARG A 124 -15.44 8.40 12.92
C ARG A 124 -16.29 7.87 11.76
N ARG A 125 -15.81 6.84 11.09
CA ARG A 125 -16.57 6.08 10.09
C ARG A 125 -17.04 4.75 10.66
N GLN A 126 -18.12 4.22 10.13
CA GLN A 126 -18.65 2.92 10.51
C GLN A 126 -18.02 1.84 9.61
N VAL A 127 -17.10 1.04 10.16
CA VAL A 127 -16.46 -0.05 9.42
C VAL A 127 -17.35 -1.29 9.45
N ALA A 128 -17.73 -1.77 8.26
CA ALA A 128 -18.52 -2.98 8.06
C ALA A 128 -17.67 -4.23 7.83
N LEU A 129 -16.48 -4.03 7.23
CA LEU A 129 -15.56 -5.11 6.89
C LEU A 129 -14.13 -4.62 7.05
N THR A 130 -13.29 -5.40 7.70
CA THR A 130 -11.84 -5.26 7.69
C THR A 130 -11.22 -6.49 7.05
N LEU A 131 -10.27 -6.31 6.12
CA LEU A 131 -9.54 -7.40 5.47
C LEU A 131 -8.09 -7.01 5.21
N PRO A 132 -7.16 -7.98 5.12
CA PRO A 132 -5.74 -7.69 4.95
C PRO A 132 -5.28 -7.58 3.48
N HIS A 133 -6.19 -7.47 2.51
CA HIS A 133 -5.89 -7.55 1.08
C HIS A 133 -6.36 -6.30 0.34
N PHE A 134 -5.41 -5.54 -0.21
CA PHE A 134 -5.70 -4.32 -0.99
C PHE A 134 -6.30 -4.66 -2.36
N THR A 135 -5.78 -5.67 -3.04
CA THR A 135 -6.17 -5.99 -4.42
C THR A 135 -7.58 -6.56 -4.53
N VAL A 136 -8.07 -7.20 -3.49
CA VAL A 136 -9.43 -7.81 -3.44
C VAL A 136 -10.49 -6.78 -3.06
N ALA A 137 -10.14 -5.79 -2.23
CA ALA A 137 -11.10 -4.87 -1.62
C ALA A 137 -12.02 -4.16 -2.63
N PRO A 138 -11.56 -3.64 -3.77
CA PRO A 138 -12.46 -2.99 -4.74
C PRO A 138 -13.52 -3.94 -5.33
N ALA A 139 -13.20 -5.21 -5.55
CA ALA A 139 -14.14 -6.18 -6.11
C ALA A 139 -15.31 -6.50 -5.16
N LEU A 140 -15.11 -6.32 -3.85
CA LEU A 140 -16.14 -6.57 -2.83
C LEU A 140 -17.22 -5.50 -2.77
N LEU A 141 -17.04 -4.37 -3.46
CA LEU A 141 -18.02 -3.27 -3.46
C LEU A 141 -19.17 -3.50 -4.42
N ALA A 142 -19.00 -4.35 -5.43
CA ALA A 142 -20.05 -4.64 -6.41
C ALA A 142 -21.31 -5.16 -5.73
N GLY A 143 -22.47 -4.58 -6.09
CA GLY A 143 -23.75 -4.94 -5.50
C GLY A 143 -23.96 -4.47 -4.05
N THR A 144 -23.04 -3.66 -3.47
CA THR A 144 -23.13 -3.16 -2.08
C THR A 144 -23.18 -1.64 -2.02
N ASP A 145 -23.62 -1.10 -0.88
CA ASP A 145 -23.56 0.33 -0.58
C ASP A 145 -22.34 0.68 0.31
N LEU A 146 -21.28 -0.12 0.22
CA LEU A 146 -20.05 0.10 0.97
C LEU A 146 -19.16 1.13 0.26
N VAL A 147 -18.38 1.87 1.06
CA VAL A 147 -17.36 2.81 0.61
C VAL A 147 -15.99 2.28 0.99
N LEU A 148 -15.06 2.32 0.07
CA LEU A 148 -13.65 1.99 0.28
C LEU A 148 -12.81 3.24 0.06
N THR A 149 -11.96 3.59 1.03
CA THR A 149 -10.90 4.59 0.85
C THR A 149 -9.57 3.83 0.76
N ILE A 150 -8.88 3.96 -0.37
CA ILE A 150 -7.73 3.12 -0.72
C ILE A 150 -6.67 3.93 -1.47
N ALA A 151 -5.43 3.46 -1.44
CA ALA A 151 -4.32 4.02 -2.22
C ALA A 151 -4.63 3.98 -3.73
N GLU A 152 -4.43 5.10 -4.42
CA GLU A 152 -4.89 5.29 -5.82
C GLU A 152 -4.25 4.30 -6.79
N ARG A 153 -2.94 4.05 -6.67
CA ARG A 153 -2.21 3.18 -7.62
C ARG A 153 -2.71 1.75 -7.68
N ILE A 154 -3.42 1.27 -6.65
CA ILE A 154 -4.03 -0.06 -6.70
C ILE A 154 -5.04 -0.16 -7.85
N LEU A 155 -5.70 0.94 -8.18
CA LEU A 155 -6.76 1.00 -9.19
C LEU A 155 -6.24 1.08 -10.62
N GLU A 156 -5.00 1.50 -10.85
CA GLU A 156 -4.43 1.73 -12.18
C GLU A 156 -4.47 0.49 -13.08
N ARG A 157 -4.46 -0.70 -12.49
CA ARG A 157 -4.47 -1.99 -13.21
C ARG A 157 -5.71 -2.83 -12.93
N LEU A 158 -6.64 -2.31 -12.12
CA LEU A 158 -7.90 -2.97 -11.83
C LEU A 158 -8.98 -2.50 -12.80
N ARG A 159 -9.70 -3.45 -13.37
CA ARG A 159 -10.92 -3.13 -14.09
C ARG A 159 -12.06 -3.12 -13.06
N LEU A 160 -12.50 -1.92 -12.70
CA LEU A 160 -13.65 -1.77 -11.82
C LEU A 160 -14.96 -2.12 -12.57
N PRO A 161 -15.93 -2.77 -11.90
CA PRO A 161 -17.29 -2.89 -12.40
C PRO A 161 -17.88 -1.52 -12.78
N GLU A 162 -18.71 -1.46 -13.85
CA GLU A 162 -19.26 -0.20 -14.38
C GLU A 162 -20.07 0.59 -13.36
N GLU A 163 -20.71 -0.08 -12.41
CA GLU A 163 -21.47 0.56 -11.34
C GLU A 163 -20.61 1.29 -10.31
N LEU A 164 -19.30 0.97 -10.24
CA LEU A 164 -18.37 1.60 -9.31
C LEU A 164 -17.76 2.85 -9.92
N ALA A 165 -17.52 3.82 -9.07
CA ALA A 165 -16.86 5.07 -9.44
C ALA A 165 -15.78 5.43 -8.42
N VAL A 166 -14.77 6.14 -8.90
CA VAL A 166 -13.68 6.70 -8.09
C VAL A 166 -13.95 8.18 -7.90
N CYS A 167 -13.75 8.66 -6.68
CA CYS A 167 -13.84 10.09 -6.36
C CYS A 167 -12.80 10.48 -5.30
N GLU A 168 -12.59 11.79 -5.14
CA GLU A 168 -11.76 12.31 -4.06
C GLU A 168 -12.43 12.04 -2.70
N PRO A 169 -11.64 11.75 -1.64
CA PRO A 169 -12.17 11.72 -0.29
C PRO A 169 -12.75 13.08 0.10
N PRO A 170 -13.93 13.15 0.77
CA PRO A 170 -14.55 14.43 1.15
C PRO A 170 -13.87 15.11 2.35
N LEU A 171 -12.69 14.66 2.71
CA LEU A 171 -11.82 15.24 3.75
C LEU A 171 -10.36 15.13 3.30
N ALA A 172 -9.53 16.05 3.80
CA ALA A 172 -8.11 15.98 3.54
C ALA A 172 -7.47 14.80 4.29
N ILE A 173 -6.98 13.82 3.54
CA ILE A 173 -6.17 12.71 4.04
C ILE A 173 -4.74 12.98 3.60
N PRO A 174 -3.76 13.00 4.51
CA PRO A 174 -2.36 13.23 4.16
C PRO A 174 -1.88 12.20 3.14
N ARG A 175 -1.09 12.66 2.18
CA ARG A 175 -0.31 11.76 1.32
C ARG A 175 0.73 11.05 2.17
N PHE A 176 1.23 9.92 1.70
CA PHE A 176 2.24 9.15 2.39
C PHE A 176 3.37 8.72 1.47
N ASP A 177 4.56 8.59 2.04
CA ASP A 177 5.71 8.06 1.32
C ASP A 177 5.72 6.55 1.37
N TYR A 178 5.75 5.92 0.21
CA TYR A 178 6.05 4.49 0.07
C TYR A 178 7.56 4.34 -0.06
N VAL A 179 8.14 3.59 0.85
CA VAL A 179 9.60 3.51 0.99
C VAL A 179 10.12 2.08 0.85
N GLN A 180 11.39 1.94 0.51
CA GLN A 180 12.15 0.72 0.74
C GLN A 180 12.99 0.88 2.00
N ILE A 181 13.09 -0.17 2.80
CA ILE A 181 13.92 -0.24 4.00
C ILE A 181 14.88 -1.42 3.94
N TRP A 182 16.07 -1.26 4.52
CA TRP A 182 17.10 -2.29 4.59
C TRP A 182 18.01 -2.08 5.81
N ARG A 183 18.77 -3.09 6.17
CA ARG A 183 19.75 -3.01 7.25
C ARG A 183 20.97 -2.20 6.82
N GLY A 184 21.34 -1.17 7.59
CA GLY A 184 22.36 -0.20 7.22
C GLY A 184 23.78 -0.78 7.09
N ASP A 185 24.12 -1.82 7.86
CA ASP A 185 25.42 -2.51 7.77
C ASP A 185 25.55 -3.32 6.47
N ALA A 186 24.43 -3.75 5.86
CA ALA A 186 24.38 -4.37 4.54
C ALA A 186 24.44 -3.36 3.37
N GLU A 187 24.62 -2.08 3.64
CA GLU A 187 24.60 -1.02 2.61
C GLU A 187 25.71 -1.20 1.57
N ARG A 188 26.86 -1.72 1.98
CA ARG A 188 28.03 -1.95 1.11
C ARG A 188 28.03 -3.33 0.43
N GLU A 189 27.10 -4.21 0.74
CA GLU A 189 26.97 -5.51 0.07
C GLU A 189 26.50 -5.29 -1.37
N ALA A 190 27.31 -5.73 -2.35
CA ALA A 190 27.04 -5.49 -3.78
C ALA A 190 25.67 -6.04 -4.24
N ALA A 191 25.28 -7.21 -3.76
CA ALA A 191 24.00 -7.82 -4.10
C ALA A 191 22.82 -7.03 -3.54
N GLY A 192 22.89 -6.56 -2.28
CA GLY A 192 21.89 -5.72 -1.67
C GLY A 192 21.80 -4.33 -2.33
N ALA A 193 22.95 -3.73 -2.68
CA ALA A 193 23.00 -2.48 -3.42
C ALA A 193 22.31 -2.61 -4.79
N TRP A 194 22.63 -3.66 -5.54
CA TRP A 194 21.98 -3.97 -6.81
C TRP A 194 20.46 -4.09 -6.65
N LEU A 195 19.99 -4.87 -5.67
CA LEU A 195 18.56 -5.04 -5.40
C LEU A 195 17.87 -3.70 -5.18
N ARG A 196 18.43 -2.86 -4.31
CA ARG A 196 17.86 -1.54 -3.98
C ARG A 196 17.75 -0.63 -5.20
N GLU A 197 18.75 -0.65 -6.08
CA GLU A 197 18.72 0.11 -7.33
C GLU A 197 17.68 -0.44 -8.31
N GLN A 198 17.52 -1.78 -8.41
CA GLN A 198 16.46 -2.36 -9.24
C GLN A 198 15.06 -1.99 -8.74
N ILE A 199 14.83 -2.02 -7.43
CA ILE A 199 13.57 -1.59 -6.81
C ILE A 199 13.31 -0.10 -7.10
N GLN A 200 14.32 0.76 -6.93
CA GLN A 200 14.21 2.20 -7.24
C GLN A 200 13.91 2.44 -8.74
N ALA A 201 14.56 1.71 -9.62
CA ALA A 201 14.32 1.81 -11.07
C ALA A 201 12.92 1.31 -11.45
N ALA A 202 12.43 0.25 -10.79
CA ALA A 202 11.06 -0.23 -10.96
C ALA A 202 10.03 0.82 -10.51
N ALA A 203 10.28 1.44 -9.35
CA ALA A 203 9.40 2.47 -8.78
C ALA A 203 9.29 3.74 -9.64
N ARG A 204 10.33 4.09 -10.40
CA ARG A 204 10.29 5.24 -11.35
C ARG A 204 9.40 5.01 -12.58
N LYS A 205 8.94 3.77 -12.81
CA LYS A 205 8.10 3.37 -13.97
C LYS A 205 6.63 3.24 -13.61
N ILE A 206 6.28 3.66 -12.39
CA ILE A 206 4.94 3.54 -11.80
C ILE A 206 4.25 4.90 -11.83
#